data_da3e493db4e35f48b48147c70ce537bf
#
_entry.id   da3e493db4e35f48b48147c70ce537bf
#
_cell.length_a   1.000
_cell.length_b   1.000
_cell.length_c   1.000
_cell.angle_alpha   90.00
_cell.angle_beta   90.00
_cell.angle_gamma   90.00
#
_symmetry.space_group_name_H-M   'P 1'
#
loop_
_entity.id
_entity.type
_entity.pdbx_description
1 polymer ?
#
loop_
_entity_poly.entity_id
_entity_poly.type
_entity_poly.pdbx_seq_one_letter_code
_entity_poly.pdbx_strand_id
1 'polypeptide(L)'
;MTETLQSCSLTTLLDHPGFLEGEFWYRKNYDADQLVFLEGETGSEIYVILNGKVSVCAQVRVSDDRHMQSGLCELFDGEEFAHSCFFDNEPHSATVKTVSPCQLAVIDAEKLKQFLYDQPDIGFLLLFHWMKIILPRLRQSNKRFSSLFSWGLKAHQIDSLIQ
;
A
#
# COMPACT_ATOMS: atom_id res chain seq x y z
N MET A 1 9.64 -6.71 -34.09
CA MET A 1 8.36 -6.13 -33.61
C MET A 1 8.43 -6.12 -32.10
N THR A 2 8.88 -5.03 -31.53
CA THR A 2 8.88 -4.80 -30.08
C THR A 2 7.56 -4.09 -29.78
N GLU A 3 6.50 -4.88 -29.52
CA GLU A 3 5.34 -4.32 -28.84
C GLU A 3 5.83 -3.80 -27.50
N THR A 4 5.67 -2.52 -27.31
CA THR A 4 5.92 -1.83 -26.05
C THR A 4 5.13 -2.56 -24.98
N LEU A 5 5.81 -3.26 -24.07
CA LEU A 5 5.19 -3.85 -22.88
C LEU A 5 4.42 -2.74 -22.16
N GLN A 6 3.11 -2.65 -22.43
CA GLN A 6 2.25 -1.68 -21.75
C GLN A 6 2.32 -1.98 -20.26
N SER A 7 2.63 -0.95 -19.46
CA SER A 7 2.62 -1.10 -18.00
C SER A 7 1.20 -1.44 -17.55
N CYS A 8 1.02 -2.58 -16.91
CA CYS A 8 -0.24 -2.94 -16.28
C CYS A 8 -0.22 -2.42 -14.83
N SER A 9 -1.25 -1.70 -14.42
CA SER A 9 -1.54 -1.32 -13.05
C SER A 9 -2.93 -1.85 -12.67
N LEU A 10 -3.27 -1.87 -11.39
CA LEU A 10 -4.64 -2.22 -11.01
C LEU A 10 -5.66 -1.27 -11.63
N THR A 11 -5.35 0.03 -11.74
CA THR A 11 -6.21 1.00 -12.43
C THR A 11 -6.53 0.57 -13.87
N THR A 12 -5.51 0.14 -14.63
CA THR A 12 -5.74 -0.34 -16.01
C THR A 12 -6.44 -1.70 -16.03
N LEU A 13 -6.26 -2.52 -15.00
CA LEU A 13 -6.93 -3.81 -14.88
C LEU A 13 -8.43 -3.66 -14.59
N LEU A 14 -8.86 -2.63 -13.88
CA LEU A 14 -10.28 -2.34 -13.65
C LEU A 14 -11.07 -2.12 -14.96
N ASP A 15 -10.40 -1.67 -16.02
CA ASP A 15 -10.98 -1.47 -17.35
C ASP A 15 -10.89 -2.73 -18.26
N HIS A 16 -10.28 -3.81 -17.75
CA HIS A 16 -10.12 -5.04 -18.53
C HIS A 16 -11.45 -5.78 -18.67
N PRO A 17 -11.88 -6.19 -19.90
CA PRO A 17 -13.20 -6.78 -20.15
C PRO A 17 -13.45 -8.10 -19.41
N GLY A 18 -12.41 -8.78 -18.95
CA GLY A 18 -12.50 -10.00 -18.15
C GLY A 18 -12.39 -9.78 -16.63
N PHE A 19 -12.18 -8.54 -16.17
CA PHE A 19 -12.04 -8.22 -14.74
C PHE A 19 -13.20 -7.37 -14.25
N LEU A 20 -14.36 -8.01 -14.09
CA LEU A 20 -15.66 -7.36 -13.95
C LEU A 20 -15.92 -6.81 -12.54
N GLU A 21 -16.51 -5.60 -12.50
CA GLU A 21 -17.10 -5.06 -11.27
C GLU A 21 -18.26 -5.94 -10.80
N GLY A 22 -18.36 -6.16 -9.50
CA GLY A 22 -19.34 -7.07 -8.88
C GLY A 22 -18.88 -8.53 -8.80
N GLU A 23 -17.84 -8.92 -9.54
CA GLU A 23 -17.24 -10.26 -9.50
C GLU A 23 -15.86 -10.24 -8.81
N PHE A 24 -14.92 -9.46 -9.34
CA PHE A 24 -13.54 -9.40 -8.84
C PHE A 24 -13.32 -8.23 -7.90
N TRP A 25 -14.09 -7.16 -8.05
CA TRP A 25 -13.98 -5.93 -7.31
C TRP A 25 -15.32 -5.19 -7.22
N TYR A 26 -15.41 -4.22 -6.32
CA TYR A 26 -16.59 -3.35 -6.18
C TYR A 26 -16.17 -1.95 -5.75
N ARG A 27 -17.06 -0.97 -5.98
CA ARG A 27 -16.85 0.42 -5.55
C ARG A 27 -17.35 0.61 -4.13
N LYS A 28 -16.57 1.30 -3.31
CA LYS A 28 -16.95 1.71 -1.97
C LYS A 28 -16.67 3.19 -1.77
N ASN A 29 -17.66 3.90 -1.27
CA ASN A 29 -17.55 5.32 -0.95
C ASN A 29 -17.24 5.50 0.53
N TYR A 30 -16.42 6.47 0.83
CA TYR A 30 -16.04 6.88 2.18
C TYR A 30 -16.18 8.39 2.31
N ASP A 31 -16.67 8.87 3.44
CA ASP A 31 -16.59 10.28 3.79
C ASP A 31 -15.16 10.68 4.18
N ALA A 32 -14.88 11.96 4.36
CA ALA A 32 -13.62 12.43 4.92
C ALA A 32 -13.45 11.90 6.36
N ASP A 33 -12.19 11.66 6.75
CA ASP A 33 -11.82 11.20 8.09
C ASP A 33 -12.33 9.79 8.47
N GLN A 34 -12.78 8.99 7.51
CA GLN A 34 -13.19 7.61 7.74
C GLN A 34 -12.00 6.64 7.72
N LEU A 35 -12.08 5.65 8.60
CA LEU A 35 -11.14 4.54 8.64
C LEU A 35 -11.43 3.56 7.49
N VAL A 36 -10.39 3.19 6.73
CA VAL A 36 -10.45 2.11 5.75
C VAL A 36 -10.11 0.77 6.42
N PHE A 37 -8.98 0.73 7.13
CA PHE A 37 -8.58 -0.38 8.01
C PHE A 37 -7.51 0.08 9.01
N LEU A 38 -7.33 -0.70 10.08
CA LEU A 38 -6.33 -0.47 11.12
C LEU A 38 -5.07 -1.33 10.91
N GLU A 39 -3.94 -0.80 11.37
CA GLU A 39 -2.72 -1.59 11.57
C GLU A 39 -3.01 -2.76 12.52
N GLY A 40 -2.54 -3.96 12.15
CA GLY A 40 -2.76 -5.19 12.90
C GLY A 40 -4.06 -5.93 12.57
N GLU A 41 -5.00 -5.35 11.83
CA GLU A 41 -6.16 -6.08 11.31
C GLU A 41 -5.75 -6.99 10.14
N THR A 42 -6.37 -8.16 10.06
CA THR A 42 -6.24 -9.04 8.90
C THR A 42 -7.23 -8.62 7.82
N GLY A 43 -6.79 -8.60 6.58
CA GLY A 43 -7.62 -8.29 5.42
C GLY A 43 -7.17 -9.07 4.19
N SER A 44 -8.07 -9.25 3.25
CA SER A 44 -7.84 -9.92 1.96
C SER A 44 -8.17 -9.00 0.78
N GLU A 45 -8.20 -7.70 1.01
CA GLU A 45 -8.61 -6.72 0.01
C GLU A 45 -7.45 -5.81 -0.37
N ILE A 46 -7.36 -5.51 -1.66
CA ILE A 46 -6.43 -4.54 -2.24
C ILE A 46 -7.26 -3.36 -2.74
N TYR A 47 -6.74 -2.17 -2.63
CA TYR A 47 -7.48 -0.95 -2.90
C TYR A 47 -6.84 -0.12 -4.00
N VAL A 48 -7.68 0.46 -4.86
CA VAL A 48 -7.31 1.50 -5.83
C VAL A 48 -8.13 2.75 -5.53
N ILE A 49 -7.47 3.90 -5.45
CA ILE A 49 -8.16 5.18 -5.26
C ILE A 49 -8.71 5.62 -6.61
N LEU A 50 -10.04 5.54 -6.77
CA LEU A 50 -10.72 6.03 -7.98
C LEU A 50 -10.88 7.55 -7.94
N ASN A 51 -11.12 8.09 -6.75
CA ASN A 51 -11.20 9.52 -6.49
C ASN A 51 -10.94 9.81 -5.01
N GLY A 52 -10.24 10.89 -4.70
CA GLY A 52 -10.00 11.38 -3.35
C GLY A 52 -8.57 11.15 -2.86
N LYS A 53 -8.41 11.19 -1.55
CA LYS A 53 -7.10 11.15 -0.90
C LYS A 53 -7.15 10.34 0.38
N VAL A 54 -6.17 9.46 0.58
CA VAL A 54 -6.01 8.71 1.82
C VAL A 54 -4.65 9.01 2.47
N SER A 55 -4.60 8.88 3.79
CA SER A 55 -3.38 8.95 4.59
C SER A 55 -3.04 7.56 5.11
N VAL A 56 -1.78 7.18 4.96
CA VAL A 56 -1.20 5.95 5.50
C VAL A 56 -0.37 6.31 6.72
N CYS A 57 -0.72 5.74 7.87
CA CYS A 57 -0.10 6.04 9.15
C CYS A 57 0.36 4.76 9.83
N ALA A 58 1.51 4.81 10.54
CA ALA A 58 1.93 3.75 11.45
C ALA A 58 1.74 4.19 12.90
N GLN A 59 1.41 3.24 13.77
CA GLN A 59 1.41 3.49 15.21
C GLN A 59 2.84 3.43 15.75
N VAL A 60 3.27 4.50 16.40
CA VAL A 60 4.55 4.54 17.11
C VAL A 60 4.27 4.51 18.61
N ARG A 61 4.74 3.47 19.30
CA ARG A 61 4.74 3.41 20.75
C ARG A 61 5.83 4.32 21.29
N VAL A 62 5.45 5.37 22.01
CA VAL A 62 6.41 6.29 22.65
C VAL A 62 6.64 5.90 24.11
N SER A 63 5.64 5.33 24.78
CA SER A 63 5.68 4.72 26.12
C SER A 63 4.49 3.79 26.30
N ASP A 64 4.42 3.04 27.41
CA ASP A 64 3.36 2.06 27.64
C ASP A 64 1.93 2.64 27.53
N ASP A 65 1.75 3.95 27.80
CA ASP A 65 0.47 4.65 27.75
C ASP A 65 0.35 5.68 26.61
N ARG A 66 1.38 5.86 25.77
CA ARG A 66 1.38 6.88 24.71
C ARG A 66 1.64 6.27 23.34
N HIS A 67 0.62 6.32 22.50
CA HIS A 67 0.71 6.00 21.07
C HIS A 67 0.67 7.30 20.27
N MET A 68 1.60 7.46 19.33
CA MET A 68 1.56 8.51 18.32
C MET A 68 1.33 7.88 16.95
N GLN A 69 0.45 8.48 16.15
CA GLN A 69 0.36 8.16 14.74
C GLN A 69 1.43 8.94 13.97
N SER A 70 2.34 8.23 13.33
CA SER A 70 3.29 8.83 12.40
C SER A 70 2.76 8.69 10.99
N GLY A 71 2.52 9.80 10.29
CA GLY A 71 2.17 9.78 8.87
C GLY A 71 3.33 9.20 8.06
N LEU A 72 3.06 8.13 7.32
CA LEU A 72 4.04 7.51 6.42
C LEU A 72 4.01 8.18 5.06
N CYS A 73 2.83 8.29 4.46
CA CYS A 73 2.60 8.95 3.18
C CYS A 73 1.10 9.27 2.98
N GLU A 74 0.84 10.11 1.99
CA GLU A 74 -0.50 10.32 1.43
C GLU A 74 -0.54 9.70 0.04
N LEU A 75 -1.70 9.16 -0.33
CA LEU A 75 -1.97 8.55 -1.63
C LEU A 75 -3.18 9.23 -2.27
N PHE A 76 -3.15 9.31 -3.60
CA PHE A 76 -4.07 10.09 -4.42
C PHE A 76 -4.73 9.21 -5.50
N ASP A 77 -5.57 9.84 -6.31
CA ASP A 77 -6.26 9.21 -7.44
C ASP A 77 -5.31 8.36 -8.29
N GLY A 78 -5.72 7.15 -8.60
CA GLY A 78 -4.95 6.17 -9.39
C GLY A 78 -3.89 5.40 -8.61
N GLU A 79 -3.59 5.78 -7.37
CA GLU A 79 -2.65 5.02 -6.53
C GLU A 79 -3.33 3.83 -5.85
N GLU A 80 -2.52 2.83 -5.54
CA GLU A 80 -2.94 1.53 -5.00
C GLU A 80 -2.25 1.26 -3.66
N PHE A 81 -2.94 0.52 -2.78
CA PHE A 81 -2.41 0.17 -1.46
C PHE A 81 -2.93 -1.18 -0.96
N ALA A 82 -2.38 -1.66 0.15
CA ALA A 82 -2.62 -2.98 0.75
C ALA A 82 -2.17 -4.17 -0.14
N HIS A 83 -1.10 -3.98 -0.93
CA HIS A 83 -0.56 -5.03 -1.82
C HIS A 83 -0.08 -6.29 -1.08
N SER A 84 0.30 -6.18 0.22
CA SER A 84 0.74 -7.32 1.02
C SER A 84 -0.29 -8.44 1.06
N CYS A 85 -1.57 -8.12 1.09
CA CYS A 85 -2.66 -9.10 1.09
C CYS A 85 -2.65 -10.05 -0.13
N PHE A 86 -1.98 -9.66 -1.21
CA PHE A 86 -1.78 -10.54 -2.36
C PHE A 86 -0.72 -11.61 -2.11
N PHE A 87 0.30 -11.32 -1.33
CA PHE A 87 1.46 -12.19 -1.15
C PHE A 87 1.38 -13.06 0.09
N ASP A 88 0.83 -12.53 1.17
CA ASP A 88 0.75 -13.19 2.46
C ASP A 88 -0.57 -12.83 3.17
N ASN A 89 -0.85 -13.53 4.25
CA ASN A 89 -2.01 -13.27 5.11
C ASN A 89 -1.61 -12.54 6.40
N GLU A 90 -0.47 -11.84 6.36
CA GLU A 90 -0.02 -11.06 7.52
C GLU A 90 -0.94 -9.86 7.76
N PRO A 91 -1.11 -9.45 9.03
CA PRO A 91 -1.89 -8.27 9.36
C PRO A 91 -1.37 -7.01 8.66
N HIS A 92 -2.28 -6.05 8.42
CA HIS A 92 -1.91 -4.77 7.83
C HIS A 92 -0.78 -4.09 8.62
N SER A 93 0.26 -3.66 7.93
CA SER A 93 1.44 -2.99 8.53
C SER A 93 1.24 -1.50 8.79
N ALA A 94 0.08 -0.96 8.48
CA ALA A 94 -0.26 0.44 8.67
C ALA A 94 -1.77 0.65 8.74
N THR A 95 -2.18 1.75 9.36
CA THR A 95 -3.56 2.25 9.34
C THR A 95 -3.79 3.13 8.11
N VAL A 96 -4.91 2.94 7.43
CA VAL A 96 -5.33 3.80 6.31
C VAL A 96 -6.62 4.51 6.64
N LYS A 97 -6.62 5.83 6.45
CA LYS A 97 -7.74 6.74 6.72
C LYS A 97 -7.93 7.70 5.55
N THR A 98 -9.18 7.99 5.21
CA THR A 98 -9.50 9.00 4.19
C THR A 98 -9.19 10.42 4.70
N VAL A 99 -8.67 11.28 3.85
CA VAL A 99 -8.42 12.71 4.13
C VAL A 99 -9.52 13.59 3.53
N SER A 100 -10.06 13.15 2.40
CA SER A 100 -11.21 13.76 1.72
C SER A 100 -12.27 12.68 1.48
N PRO A 101 -13.48 13.04 1.05
CA PRO A 101 -14.40 12.06 0.51
C PRO A 101 -13.71 11.25 -0.59
N CYS A 102 -13.80 9.93 -0.52
CA CYS A 102 -13.09 9.02 -1.42
C CYS A 102 -14.04 8.00 -2.03
N GLN A 103 -13.75 7.61 -3.27
CA GLN A 103 -14.28 6.40 -3.88
C GLN A 103 -13.11 5.44 -4.14
N LEU A 104 -13.20 4.25 -3.57
CA LEU A 104 -12.20 3.20 -3.70
C LEU A 104 -12.76 2.03 -4.51
N ALA A 105 -11.95 1.47 -5.42
CA ALA A 105 -12.17 0.12 -5.91
C ALA A 105 -11.58 -0.85 -4.88
N VAL A 106 -12.39 -1.76 -4.40
CA VAL A 106 -12.03 -2.80 -3.43
C VAL A 106 -11.94 -4.12 -4.16
N ILE A 107 -10.75 -4.70 -4.22
CA ILE A 107 -10.41 -5.88 -5.02
C ILE A 107 -10.16 -7.04 -4.07
N ASP A 108 -10.83 -8.16 -4.30
CA ASP A 108 -10.58 -9.41 -3.59
C ASP A 108 -9.23 -10.00 -4.05
N ALA A 109 -8.27 -10.16 -3.12
CA ALA A 109 -6.93 -10.61 -3.43
C ALA A 109 -6.89 -12.05 -3.96
N GLU A 110 -7.75 -12.95 -3.46
CA GLU A 110 -7.80 -14.34 -3.92
C GLU A 110 -8.40 -14.44 -5.33
N LYS A 111 -9.45 -13.69 -5.61
CA LYS A 111 -10.01 -13.62 -6.97
C LYS A 111 -9.03 -12.99 -7.96
N LEU A 112 -8.30 -11.96 -7.53
CA LEU A 112 -7.23 -11.38 -8.34
C LEU A 112 -6.14 -12.41 -8.62
N LYS A 113 -5.70 -13.19 -7.64
CA LYS A 113 -4.71 -14.26 -7.84
C LYS A 113 -5.21 -15.26 -8.89
N GLN A 114 -6.47 -15.72 -8.76
CA GLN A 114 -7.04 -16.66 -9.73
C GLN A 114 -7.07 -16.06 -11.13
N PHE A 115 -7.51 -14.81 -11.27
CA PHE A 115 -7.52 -14.12 -12.56
C PHE A 115 -6.12 -14.05 -13.20
N LEU A 116 -5.10 -13.73 -12.40
CA LEU A 116 -3.72 -13.63 -12.88
C LEU A 116 -3.09 -14.98 -13.20
N TYR A 117 -3.50 -16.07 -12.55
CA TYR A 117 -3.11 -17.43 -12.94
C TYR A 117 -3.66 -17.79 -14.32
N ASP A 118 -4.89 -17.37 -14.63
CA ASP A 118 -5.52 -17.61 -15.93
C ASP A 118 -4.98 -16.66 -17.03
N GLN A 119 -4.37 -15.54 -16.62
CA GLN A 119 -3.81 -14.50 -17.48
C GLN A 119 -2.35 -14.17 -17.08
N PRO A 120 -1.39 -15.11 -17.26
CA PRO A 120 -0.03 -14.98 -16.72
C PRO A 120 0.76 -13.78 -17.28
N ASP A 121 0.49 -13.36 -18.51
CA ASP A 121 1.12 -12.19 -19.13
C ASP A 121 0.72 -10.89 -18.39
N ILE A 122 -0.57 -10.77 -18.05
CA ILE A 122 -1.08 -9.66 -17.23
C ILE A 122 -0.48 -9.75 -15.82
N GLY A 123 -0.43 -10.95 -15.23
CA GLY A 123 0.15 -11.21 -13.93
C GLY A 123 1.61 -10.75 -13.85
N PHE A 124 2.43 -11.11 -14.84
CA PHE A 124 3.83 -10.67 -14.91
C PHE A 124 3.95 -9.14 -14.94
N LEU A 125 3.17 -8.48 -15.79
CA LEU A 125 3.21 -7.01 -15.93
C LEU A 125 2.77 -6.30 -14.66
N LEU A 126 1.73 -6.79 -13.98
CA LEU A 126 1.23 -6.24 -12.73
C LEU A 126 2.27 -6.41 -11.60
N LEU A 127 2.85 -7.60 -11.44
CA LEU A 127 3.89 -7.85 -10.44
C LEU A 127 5.11 -6.98 -10.70
N PHE A 128 5.51 -6.80 -11.96
CA PHE A 128 6.62 -5.92 -12.32
C PHE A 128 6.30 -4.44 -12.00
N HIS A 129 5.05 -4.02 -12.22
CA HIS A 129 4.57 -2.70 -11.82
C HIS A 129 4.66 -2.51 -10.29
N TRP A 130 4.19 -3.46 -9.49
CA TRP A 130 4.28 -3.41 -8.04
C TRP A 130 5.72 -3.34 -7.53
N MET A 131 6.64 -4.08 -8.15
CA MET A 131 8.07 -3.95 -7.80
C MET A 131 8.60 -2.54 -8.02
N LYS A 132 8.17 -1.83 -9.07
CA LYS A 132 8.52 -0.43 -9.30
C LYS A 132 7.98 0.52 -8.23
N ILE A 133 6.85 0.19 -7.60
CA ILE A 133 6.27 0.97 -6.49
C ILE A 133 6.98 0.63 -5.17
N ILE A 134 7.18 -0.64 -4.88
CA ILE A 134 7.67 -1.13 -3.58
C ILE A 134 9.16 -0.80 -3.39
N LEU A 135 10.01 -0.98 -4.41
CA LEU A 135 11.44 -0.76 -4.29
C LEU A 135 11.83 0.69 -3.88
N PRO A 136 11.25 1.75 -4.44
CA PRO A 136 11.51 3.11 -3.96
C PRO A 136 11.04 3.33 -2.52
N ARG A 137 9.88 2.78 -2.13
CA ARG A 137 9.35 2.86 -0.76
C ARG A 137 10.30 2.19 0.23
N LEU A 138 10.82 1.00 -0.09
CA LEU A 138 11.81 0.29 0.71
C LEU A 138 13.10 1.09 0.86
N ARG A 139 13.63 1.66 -0.23
CA ARG A 139 14.83 2.52 -0.19
C ARG A 139 14.61 3.75 0.69
N GLN A 140 13.45 4.38 0.61
CA GLN A 140 13.09 5.52 1.44
C GLN A 140 12.99 5.13 2.93
N SER A 141 12.38 3.99 3.24
CA SER A 141 12.29 3.45 4.59
C SER A 141 13.68 3.20 5.18
N ASN A 142 14.58 2.56 4.41
CA ASN A 142 15.96 2.32 4.82
C ASN A 142 16.72 3.63 5.10
N LYS A 143 16.52 4.67 4.28
CA LYS A 143 17.12 6.00 4.52
C LYS A 143 16.59 6.63 5.81
N ARG A 144 15.28 6.57 6.04
CA ARG A 144 14.66 7.09 7.28
C ARG A 144 15.19 6.35 8.50
N PHE A 145 15.27 5.01 8.44
CA PHE A 145 15.83 4.19 9.50
C PHE A 145 17.28 4.60 9.82
N SER A 146 18.16 4.69 8.81
CA SER A 146 19.55 5.10 9.00
C SER A 146 19.67 6.48 9.60
N SER A 147 18.80 7.42 9.20
CA SER A 147 18.78 8.78 9.76
C SER A 147 18.38 8.80 11.23
N LEU A 148 17.33 8.04 11.58
CA LEU A 148 16.86 7.92 12.97
C LEU A 148 17.90 7.23 13.85
N PHE A 149 18.54 6.18 13.35
CA PHE A 149 19.62 5.48 14.06
C PHE A 149 20.82 6.41 14.32
N SER A 150 21.26 7.14 13.29
CA SER A 150 22.33 8.13 13.42
C SER A 150 22.00 9.24 14.42
N TRP A 151 20.75 9.73 14.40
CA TRP A 151 20.28 10.72 15.37
C TRP A 151 20.25 10.16 16.78
N GLY A 152 19.77 8.93 16.96
CA GLY A 152 19.75 8.24 18.25
C GLY A 152 21.16 8.06 18.84
N LEU A 153 22.13 7.65 18.04
CA LEU A 153 23.54 7.54 18.48
C LEU A 153 24.09 8.88 18.97
N LYS A 154 23.84 9.97 18.23
CA LYS A 154 24.27 11.32 18.60
C LYS A 154 23.57 11.82 19.87
N ALA A 155 22.25 11.61 19.99
CA ALA A 155 21.47 12.04 21.14
C ALA A 155 21.92 11.37 22.45
N HIS A 156 22.42 10.13 22.36
CA HIS A 156 22.92 9.37 23.53
C HIS A 156 24.45 9.40 23.66
N GLN A 157 25.16 10.22 22.87
CA GLN A 157 26.65 10.36 22.91
C GLN A 157 27.40 9.03 22.71
N ILE A 158 26.80 8.05 22.01
CA ILE A 158 27.40 6.74 21.80
C ILE A 158 28.37 6.76 20.61
N ASP A 159 28.29 7.75 19.74
CA ASP A 159 29.17 7.96 18.59
C ASP A 159 30.66 8.11 18.98
N SER A 160 30.98 8.53 20.21
CA SER A 160 32.35 8.55 20.72
C SER A 160 32.90 7.17 21.17
N LEU A 161 32.06 6.14 21.23
CA LEU A 161 32.44 4.80 21.67
C LEU A 161 32.66 3.83 20.49
N ILE A 162 32.35 4.25 19.24
CA ILE A 162 32.49 3.46 18.02
C ILE A 162 33.67 4.03 17.22
N GLN A 163 34.89 3.83 17.71
CA GLN A 163 36.15 4.00 16.99
C GLN A 163 36.85 2.67 16.82
#